data_c76cc4e29a1c4d1ee1d2960965115696
#
_entry.id   c76cc4e29a1c4d1ee1d2960965115696
#
_cell.length_a   1.000
_cell.length_b   1.000
_cell.length_c   1.000
_cell.angle_alpha   90.00
_cell.angle_beta   90.00
_cell.angle_gamma   90.00
#
_symmetry.space_group_name_H-M   'P 1'
#
loop_
_entity.id
_entity.type
_entity.pdbx_description
1 polymer ?
#
loop_
_entity_poly.entity_id
_entity_poly.type
_entity_poly.pdbx_seq_one_letter_code
_entity_poly.pdbx_strand_id
1 'polypeptide(L)'
;TVVKRLTDPSILSHHMYFYNRMTTSDGQYLLICQKRDEGRQLYTLNLHNGEIRQITEGDGVGQDSAMFSHDDKTIFYQQNNRFYAMDAQTLETHCFYQTPEGWSGSAPGMSSDNRFMSIVETKQDTLPPRDGSAGWNFFALTCQAKPLCRIVYIDVETGKSHVVLEDHCWFGHTQIRPNDPDTILFCHEGPY
;
A
#
# COMPACT_ATOMS: atom_id res chain seq x y z
N THR A 1 -25.05 -20.83 4.78
CA THR A 1 -24.17 -19.72 4.37
C THR A 1 -23.90 -19.87 2.88
N VAL A 2 -24.13 -18.83 2.09
CA VAL A 2 -23.82 -18.81 0.66
C VAL A 2 -22.52 -18.01 0.48
N VAL A 3 -21.54 -18.59 -0.18
CA VAL A 3 -20.32 -17.90 -0.58
C VAL A 3 -20.46 -17.50 -2.04
N LYS A 4 -20.30 -16.21 -2.34
CA LYS A 4 -20.38 -15.67 -3.70
C LYS A 4 -18.99 -15.26 -4.16
N ARG A 5 -18.56 -15.74 -5.33
CA ARG A 5 -17.36 -15.24 -6.01
C ARG A 5 -17.72 -13.92 -6.69
N LEU A 6 -16.89 -12.89 -6.48
CA LEU A 6 -17.15 -11.55 -6.99
C LEU A 6 -16.37 -11.22 -8.27
N THR A 7 -15.31 -11.97 -8.56
CA THR A 7 -14.42 -11.73 -9.72
C THR A 7 -14.38 -12.94 -10.64
N ASP A 8 -14.01 -12.74 -11.90
CA ASP A 8 -13.80 -13.81 -12.87
C ASP A 8 -12.68 -14.76 -12.37
N PRO A 9 -12.93 -16.10 -12.33
CA PRO A 9 -11.94 -17.09 -11.89
C PRO A 9 -10.69 -17.17 -12.78
N SER A 10 -10.74 -16.74 -14.03
CA SER A 10 -9.61 -16.73 -14.96
C SER A 10 -8.67 -15.54 -14.73
N ILE A 11 -9.11 -14.50 -14.00
CA ILE A 11 -8.32 -13.29 -13.73
C ILE A 11 -7.78 -13.35 -12.30
N LEU A 12 -6.45 -13.31 -12.17
CA LEU A 12 -5.80 -13.22 -10.87
C LEU A 12 -6.19 -11.90 -10.19
N SER A 13 -6.97 -12.01 -9.12
CA SER A 13 -7.51 -10.88 -8.38
C SER A 13 -7.09 -10.95 -6.91
N HIS A 14 -6.70 -9.81 -6.35
CA HIS A 14 -6.35 -9.64 -4.95
C HIS A 14 -7.16 -8.50 -4.33
N HIS A 15 -7.54 -8.64 -3.08
CA HIS A 15 -7.96 -7.50 -2.27
C HIS A 15 -6.72 -6.75 -1.72
N MET A 16 -6.91 -5.56 -1.16
CA MET A 16 -5.84 -4.81 -0.51
C MET A 16 -5.39 -5.51 0.77
N TYR A 17 -4.24 -5.11 1.29
CA TYR A 17 -3.72 -5.68 2.53
C TYR A 17 -4.72 -5.46 3.69
N PHE A 18 -4.84 -6.43 4.60
CA PHE A 18 -5.97 -6.54 5.53
C PHE A 18 -6.20 -5.34 6.46
N TYR A 19 -5.18 -4.53 6.76
CA TYR A 19 -5.34 -3.33 7.58
C TYR A 19 -5.65 -2.07 6.75
N ASN A 20 -5.54 -2.14 5.43
CA ASN A 20 -5.89 -1.02 4.56
C ASN A 20 -7.41 -0.90 4.43
N ARG A 21 -7.89 0.33 4.45
CA ARG A 21 -9.30 0.60 4.24
C ARG A 21 -9.66 0.39 2.76
N MET A 22 -10.08 -0.82 2.43
CA MET A 22 -10.35 -1.25 1.06
C MET A 22 -11.81 -1.09 0.62
N THR A 23 -12.72 -0.76 1.55
CA THR A 23 -14.15 -0.54 1.25
C THR A 23 -14.58 0.87 1.60
N THR A 24 -15.55 1.38 0.86
CA THR A 24 -16.23 2.64 1.21
C THR A 24 -17.07 2.48 2.48
N SER A 25 -17.37 3.59 3.17
CA SER A 25 -18.14 3.61 4.43
C SER A 25 -19.54 3.04 4.28
N ASP A 26 -20.16 3.24 3.09
CA ASP A 26 -21.49 2.72 2.75
C ASP A 26 -21.45 1.24 2.31
N GLY A 27 -20.26 0.63 2.21
CA GLY A 27 -20.08 -0.75 1.76
C GLY A 27 -20.39 -0.96 0.28
N GLN A 28 -20.48 0.09 -0.54
CA GLN A 28 -20.83 -0.04 -1.95
C GLN A 28 -19.66 -0.46 -2.82
N TYR A 29 -18.45 0.03 -2.56
CA TYR A 29 -17.27 -0.23 -3.37
C TYR A 29 -16.18 -0.94 -2.60
N LEU A 30 -15.47 -1.83 -3.32
CA LEU A 30 -14.27 -2.55 -2.86
C LEU A 30 -13.11 -2.23 -3.81
N LEU A 31 -11.94 -1.88 -3.26
CA LEU A 31 -10.69 -1.82 -4.02
C LEU A 31 -10.15 -3.22 -4.23
N ILE A 32 -9.81 -3.55 -5.47
CA ILE A 32 -9.15 -4.78 -5.86
C ILE A 32 -7.99 -4.49 -6.81
N CYS A 33 -7.00 -5.37 -6.82
CA CYS A 33 -5.95 -5.40 -7.82
C CYS A 33 -6.17 -6.62 -8.72
N GLN A 34 -6.13 -6.42 -10.04
CA GLN A 34 -6.17 -7.51 -11.00
C GLN A 34 -4.90 -7.51 -11.85
N LYS A 35 -4.40 -8.71 -12.15
CA LYS A 35 -3.35 -8.90 -13.15
C LYS A 35 -3.99 -9.35 -14.46
N ARG A 36 -3.89 -8.51 -15.48
CA ARG A 36 -4.31 -8.77 -16.86
C ARG A 36 -3.10 -8.73 -17.80
N ASP A 37 -3.32 -8.81 -19.10
CA ASP A 37 -2.25 -8.84 -20.12
C ASP A 37 -1.38 -7.55 -20.06
N GLU A 38 -1.99 -6.40 -19.77
CA GLU A 38 -1.31 -5.10 -19.62
C GLU A 38 -0.60 -4.93 -18.26
N GLY A 39 -0.54 -5.99 -17.43
CA GLY A 39 0.07 -5.93 -16.11
C GLY A 39 -0.94 -5.83 -14.96
N ARG A 40 -0.49 -5.31 -13.81
CA ARG A 40 -1.32 -5.10 -12.63
C ARG A 40 -1.93 -3.73 -12.65
N GLN A 41 -3.25 -3.68 -12.38
CA GLN A 41 -3.99 -2.44 -12.23
C GLN A 41 -4.93 -2.50 -11.03
N LEU A 42 -5.27 -1.33 -10.49
CA LEU A 42 -6.29 -1.20 -9.46
C LEU A 42 -7.66 -0.99 -10.12
N TYR A 43 -8.66 -1.53 -9.45
CA TYR A 43 -10.06 -1.45 -9.86
C TYR A 43 -10.93 -1.16 -8.65
N THR A 44 -12.05 -0.49 -8.88
CA THR A 44 -13.19 -0.49 -7.96
C THR A 44 -14.19 -1.55 -8.41
N LEU A 45 -14.67 -2.36 -7.46
CA LEU A 45 -15.73 -3.33 -7.64
C LEU A 45 -16.97 -2.84 -6.90
N ASN A 46 -18.07 -2.61 -7.62
CA ASN A 46 -19.36 -2.31 -7.03
C ASN A 46 -19.96 -3.60 -6.45
N LEU A 47 -20.14 -3.66 -5.14
CA LEU A 47 -20.63 -4.85 -4.44
C LEU A 47 -22.13 -5.13 -4.63
N HIS A 48 -22.91 -4.15 -5.12
CA HIS A 48 -24.34 -4.31 -5.38
C HIS A 48 -24.61 -4.92 -6.75
N ASN A 49 -23.96 -4.39 -7.80
CA ASN A 49 -24.23 -4.81 -9.18
C ASN A 49 -23.09 -5.65 -9.81
N GLY A 50 -21.92 -5.72 -9.18
CA GLY A 50 -20.77 -6.47 -9.67
C GLY A 50 -19.94 -5.76 -10.74
N GLU A 51 -20.22 -4.49 -11.03
CA GLU A 51 -19.47 -3.70 -11.99
C GLU A 51 -18.03 -3.48 -11.52
N ILE A 52 -17.08 -3.70 -12.42
CA ILE A 52 -15.63 -3.50 -12.17
C ILE A 52 -15.14 -2.38 -13.07
N ARG A 53 -14.61 -1.30 -12.45
CA ARG A 53 -14.05 -0.14 -13.16
C ARG A 53 -12.55 -0.07 -12.88
N GLN A 54 -11.72 -0.03 -13.94
CA GLN A 54 -10.28 0.24 -13.83
C GLN A 54 -10.04 1.69 -13.41
N ILE A 55 -9.08 1.90 -12.50
CA ILE A 55 -8.77 3.22 -11.95
C ILE A 55 -7.29 3.62 -12.08
N THR A 56 -6.41 2.70 -12.48
CA THR A 56 -5.00 3.01 -12.75
C THR A 56 -4.59 2.52 -14.13
N GLU A 57 -3.50 3.08 -14.66
CA GLU A 57 -2.89 2.70 -15.92
C GLU A 57 -1.36 2.64 -15.80
N GLY A 58 -0.70 1.97 -16.76
CA GLY A 58 0.76 1.85 -16.81
C GLY A 58 1.32 0.79 -15.86
N ASP A 59 2.65 0.73 -15.79
CA ASP A 59 3.38 -0.28 -15.04
C ASP A 59 3.64 0.12 -13.58
N GLY A 60 4.02 -0.88 -12.76
CA GLY A 60 4.55 -0.66 -11.42
C GLY A 60 3.50 -0.34 -10.35
N VAL A 61 2.23 -0.65 -10.61
CA VAL A 61 1.16 -0.48 -9.62
C VAL A 61 1.34 -1.47 -8.47
N GLY A 62 1.30 -0.97 -7.24
CA GLY A 62 1.37 -1.77 -6.01
C GLY A 62 0.16 -2.71 -5.89
N GLN A 63 0.42 -3.97 -5.51
CA GLN A 63 -0.61 -5.00 -5.52
C GLN A 63 -1.67 -4.82 -4.42
N ASP A 64 -1.27 -4.34 -3.25
CA ASP A 64 -2.05 -4.42 -2.01
C ASP A 64 -1.97 -3.15 -1.14
N SER A 65 -1.35 -2.09 -1.66
CA SER A 65 -1.03 -0.87 -0.89
C SER A 65 -2.06 0.25 -1.07
N ALA A 66 -3.15 0.03 -1.82
CA ALA A 66 -4.16 1.06 -2.00
C ALA A 66 -5.18 1.09 -0.86
N MET A 67 -5.74 2.28 -0.61
CA MET A 67 -6.77 2.46 0.41
C MET A 67 -7.66 3.67 0.09
N PHE A 68 -8.92 3.60 0.53
CA PHE A 68 -9.78 4.77 0.57
C PHE A 68 -9.41 5.69 1.73
N SER A 69 -9.55 6.99 1.54
CA SER A 69 -9.60 7.97 2.63
C SER A 69 -10.80 7.72 3.55
N HIS A 70 -10.76 8.26 4.77
CA HIS A 70 -11.85 8.07 5.74
C HIS A 70 -13.18 8.70 5.32
N ASP A 71 -13.15 9.68 4.40
CA ASP A 71 -14.34 10.34 3.83
C ASP A 71 -14.75 9.79 2.46
N ASP A 72 -14.12 8.71 1.99
CA ASP A 72 -14.35 8.03 0.71
C ASP A 72 -14.08 8.85 -0.55
N LYS A 73 -13.50 10.05 -0.42
CA LYS A 73 -13.29 10.97 -1.55
C LYS A 73 -11.97 10.76 -2.29
N THR A 74 -10.99 10.15 -1.61
CA THR A 74 -9.65 9.96 -2.14
C THR A 74 -9.27 8.48 -2.09
N ILE A 75 -8.55 8.03 -3.11
CA ILE A 75 -7.88 6.73 -3.13
C ILE A 75 -6.37 7.00 -3.09
N PHE A 76 -5.72 6.52 -2.05
CA PHE A 76 -4.26 6.54 -1.95
C PHE A 76 -3.70 5.24 -2.52
N TYR A 77 -2.63 5.33 -3.32
CA TYR A 77 -2.00 4.15 -3.90
C TYR A 77 -0.52 4.39 -4.22
N GLN A 78 0.19 3.31 -4.46
CA GLN A 78 1.60 3.32 -4.85
C GLN A 78 1.77 2.85 -6.30
N GLN A 79 2.62 3.56 -7.06
CA GLN A 79 3.07 3.14 -8.38
C GLN A 79 4.51 3.62 -8.63
N ASN A 80 5.40 2.70 -9.07
CA ASN A 80 6.80 3.01 -9.38
C ASN A 80 7.54 3.76 -8.26
N ASN A 81 7.42 3.28 -7.01
CA ASN A 81 7.99 3.94 -5.83
C ASN A 81 7.50 5.37 -5.57
N ARG A 82 6.35 5.74 -6.10
CA ARG A 82 5.67 7.01 -5.85
C ARG A 82 4.34 6.75 -5.18
N PHE A 83 3.94 7.68 -4.31
CA PHE A 83 2.65 7.63 -3.62
C PHE A 83 1.75 8.73 -4.17
N TYR A 84 0.55 8.33 -4.53
CA TYR A 84 -0.44 9.15 -5.20
C TYR A 84 -1.70 9.27 -4.37
N ALA A 85 -2.33 10.43 -4.48
CA ALA A 85 -3.71 10.65 -4.10
C ALA A 85 -4.54 10.84 -5.37
N MET A 86 -5.62 10.09 -5.49
CA MET A 86 -6.55 10.09 -6.61
C MET A 86 -7.93 10.51 -6.11
N ASP A 87 -8.57 11.46 -6.76
CA ASP A 87 -9.98 11.72 -6.53
C ASP A 87 -10.82 10.50 -6.94
N ALA A 88 -11.61 9.96 -6.02
CA ALA A 88 -12.33 8.70 -6.23
C ALA A 88 -13.43 8.81 -7.31
N GLN A 89 -13.89 10.01 -7.64
CA GLN A 89 -14.93 10.27 -8.62
C GLN A 89 -14.36 10.60 -10.00
N THR A 90 -13.46 11.56 -10.07
CA THR A 90 -12.88 12.08 -11.34
C THR A 90 -11.70 11.26 -11.83
N LEU A 91 -11.03 10.51 -10.95
CA LEU A 91 -9.76 9.79 -11.13
C LEU A 91 -8.56 10.73 -11.41
N GLU A 92 -8.70 12.04 -11.19
CA GLU A 92 -7.56 12.94 -11.21
C GLU A 92 -6.57 12.58 -10.12
N THR A 93 -5.28 12.52 -10.47
CA THR A 93 -4.22 12.07 -9.57
C THR A 93 -3.14 13.13 -9.38
N HIS A 94 -2.56 13.17 -8.19
CA HIS A 94 -1.32 13.88 -7.94
C HIS A 94 -0.34 13.02 -7.13
N CYS A 95 0.94 13.14 -7.45
CA CYS A 95 2.01 12.51 -6.69
C CYS A 95 2.37 13.42 -5.52
N PHE A 96 2.17 12.94 -4.28
CA PHE A 96 2.53 13.71 -3.08
C PHE A 96 3.87 13.29 -2.49
N TYR A 97 4.37 12.08 -2.83
CA TYR A 97 5.66 11.62 -2.32
C TYR A 97 6.35 10.69 -3.33
N GLN A 98 7.66 10.82 -3.43
CA GLN A 98 8.53 9.91 -4.17
C GLN A 98 9.60 9.36 -3.25
N THR A 99 9.66 8.04 -3.14
CA THR A 99 10.71 7.31 -2.43
C THR A 99 12.07 7.64 -3.08
N PRO A 100 13.09 8.01 -2.30
CA PRO A 100 14.41 8.31 -2.83
C PRO A 100 15.06 7.14 -3.58
N GLU A 101 15.97 7.44 -4.49
CA GLU A 101 16.75 6.42 -5.20
C GLU A 101 17.49 5.49 -4.23
N GLY A 102 17.51 4.20 -4.56
CA GLY A 102 18.09 3.15 -3.72
C GLY A 102 17.21 2.68 -2.56
N TRP A 103 16.02 3.26 -2.39
CA TRP A 103 15.03 2.85 -1.39
C TRP A 103 13.76 2.30 -2.06
N SER A 104 13.04 1.49 -1.33
CA SER A 104 11.74 0.93 -1.75
C SER A 104 10.70 1.25 -0.68
N GLY A 105 9.66 1.99 -1.04
CA GLY A 105 8.56 2.32 -0.13
C GLY A 105 7.52 1.21 -0.07
N SER A 106 6.90 1.00 1.11
CA SER A 106 5.87 -0.02 1.34
C SER A 106 5.04 0.26 2.58
N ALA A 107 4.06 -0.59 2.82
CA ALA A 107 3.28 -0.67 4.06
C ALA A 107 2.70 0.68 4.54
N PRO A 108 1.95 1.41 3.70
CA PRO A 108 1.39 2.71 4.07
C PRO A 108 0.34 2.60 5.17
N GLY A 109 0.38 3.52 6.13
CA GLY A 109 -0.65 3.75 7.14
C GLY A 109 -1.12 5.19 7.10
N MET A 110 -2.45 5.42 7.12
CA MET A 110 -3.06 6.74 7.01
C MET A 110 -3.62 7.21 8.36
N SER A 111 -3.47 8.49 8.67
CA SER A 111 -4.13 9.13 9.80
C SER A 111 -5.64 9.26 9.57
N SER A 112 -6.42 9.30 10.65
CA SER A 112 -7.89 9.36 10.57
C SER A 112 -8.45 10.67 9.96
N ASP A 113 -7.64 11.72 9.92
CA ASP A 113 -7.98 12.99 9.25
C ASP A 113 -7.55 13.04 7.78
N ASN A 114 -6.98 11.95 7.24
CA ASN A 114 -6.46 11.81 5.88
C ASN A 114 -5.26 12.72 5.54
N ARG A 115 -4.66 13.36 6.53
CA ARG A 115 -3.61 14.34 6.31
C ARG A 115 -2.21 13.74 6.31
N PHE A 116 -1.97 12.73 7.13
CA PHE A 116 -0.63 12.18 7.31
C PHE A 116 -0.59 10.71 6.90
N MET A 117 0.50 10.35 6.21
CA MET A 117 0.81 8.96 5.87
C MET A 117 2.14 8.56 6.49
N SER A 118 2.19 7.39 7.10
CA SER A 118 3.42 6.71 7.46
C SER A 118 3.73 5.61 6.45
N ILE A 119 4.98 5.45 6.07
CA ILE A 119 5.45 4.36 5.22
C ILE A 119 6.74 3.75 5.79
N VAL A 120 7.02 2.53 5.39
CA VAL A 120 8.35 1.94 5.55
C VAL A 120 9.14 2.12 4.27
N GLU A 121 10.33 2.63 4.36
CA GLU A 121 11.32 2.58 3.30
C GLU A 121 12.43 1.61 3.66
N THR A 122 12.76 0.70 2.74
CA THR A 122 13.82 -0.28 2.89
C THR A 122 14.91 -0.01 1.86
N LYS A 123 16.15 0.04 2.30
CA LYS A 123 17.31 0.25 1.43
C LYS A 123 17.58 -1.00 0.60
N GLN A 124 17.52 -0.87 -0.74
CA GLN A 124 17.47 -2.01 -1.66
C GLN A 124 18.74 -2.86 -1.65
N ASP A 125 19.91 -2.27 -1.49
CA ASP A 125 21.20 -2.96 -1.46
C ASP A 125 21.44 -3.74 -0.15
N THR A 126 20.55 -3.59 0.84
CA THR A 126 20.58 -4.34 2.10
C THR A 126 19.62 -5.52 2.13
N LEU A 127 18.78 -5.66 1.09
CA LEU A 127 17.85 -6.78 0.95
C LEU A 127 18.55 -8.02 0.35
N PRO A 128 18.08 -9.23 0.69
CA PRO A 128 18.53 -10.43 -0.01
C PRO A 128 18.10 -10.39 -1.49
N PRO A 129 18.83 -11.07 -2.38
CA PRO A 129 18.47 -11.13 -3.81
C PRO A 129 17.05 -11.64 -4.03
N ARG A 130 16.31 -10.98 -4.93
CA ARG A 130 14.95 -11.37 -5.35
C ARG A 130 15.00 -12.09 -6.69
N ASP A 131 15.80 -13.14 -6.80
CA ASP A 131 15.96 -13.94 -8.03
C ASP A 131 14.95 -15.09 -8.17
N GLY A 132 14.00 -15.17 -7.24
CA GLY A 132 12.99 -16.24 -7.19
C GLY A 132 13.47 -17.53 -6.54
N SER A 133 14.79 -17.68 -6.26
CA SER A 133 15.37 -18.89 -5.65
C SER A 133 14.93 -19.06 -4.19
N ALA A 134 14.63 -17.96 -3.50
CA ALA A 134 14.26 -17.97 -2.08
C ALA A 134 12.84 -18.51 -1.80
N GLY A 135 11.89 -18.35 -2.75
CA GLY A 135 10.50 -18.78 -2.56
C GLY A 135 9.93 -18.26 -1.21
N TRP A 136 9.32 -19.15 -0.44
CA TRP A 136 8.82 -18.84 0.91
C TRP A 136 9.91 -18.52 1.95
N ASN A 137 11.16 -18.88 1.68
CA ASN A 137 12.28 -18.55 2.57
C ASN A 137 12.66 -17.06 2.51
N PHE A 138 12.15 -16.30 1.53
CA PHE A 138 12.45 -14.87 1.38
C PHE A 138 12.18 -14.09 2.68
N PHE A 139 11.11 -14.41 3.39
CA PHE A 139 10.78 -13.77 4.68
C PHE A 139 11.91 -14.01 5.71
N ALA A 140 12.28 -15.27 5.91
CA ALA A 140 13.36 -15.62 6.87
C ALA A 140 14.70 -15.01 6.48
N LEU A 141 15.03 -15.01 5.18
CA LEU A 141 16.26 -14.40 4.66
C LEU A 141 16.28 -12.89 4.86
N THR A 142 15.14 -12.21 4.67
CA THR A 142 15.05 -10.77 4.92
C THR A 142 15.23 -10.43 6.40
N CYS A 143 14.60 -11.21 7.30
CA CYS A 143 14.81 -11.05 8.74
C CYS A 143 16.26 -11.25 9.15
N GLN A 144 16.94 -12.27 8.58
CA GLN A 144 18.36 -12.54 8.84
C GLN A 144 19.30 -11.47 8.29
N ALA A 145 18.97 -10.89 7.13
CA ALA A 145 19.75 -9.84 6.49
C ALA A 145 19.76 -8.54 7.29
N LYS A 146 18.77 -8.32 8.16
CA LYS A 146 18.58 -7.09 8.94
C LYS A 146 18.72 -5.85 8.03
N PRO A 147 17.82 -5.69 7.05
CA PRO A 147 17.92 -4.59 6.09
C PRO A 147 17.88 -3.25 6.82
N LEU A 148 18.52 -2.25 6.24
CA LEU A 148 18.34 -0.88 6.72
C LEU A 148 16.94 -0.41 6.33
N CYS A 149 16.10 -0.21 7.32
CA CYS A 149 14.73 0.30 7.16
C CYS A 149 14.56 1.61 7.90
N ARG A 150 13.64 2.42 7.40
CA ARG A 150 13.20 3.63 8.09
C ARG A 150 11.71 3.83 7.97
N ILE A 151 11.11 4.44 8.99
CA ILE A 151 9.74 4.90 8.99
C ILE A 151 9.75 6.36 8.58
N VAL A 152 9.05 6.68 7.51
CA VAL A 152 8.90 8.04 6.99
C VAL A 152 7.49 8.52 7.26
N TYR A 153 7.36 9.71 7.81
CA TYR A 153 6.10 10.40 8.05
C TYR A 153 5.95 11.53 7.04
N ILE A 154 4.80 11.57 6.36
CA ILE A 154 4.55 12.41 5.20
C ILE A 154 3.27 13.20 5.41
N ASP A 155 3.33 14.51 5.26
CA ASP A 155 2.16 15.37 5.11
C ASP A 155 1.68 15.29 3.65
N VAL A 156 0.51 14.68 3.44
CA VAL A 156 -0.02 14.38 2.10
C VAL A 156 -0.37 15.63 1.32
N GLU A 157 -0.77 16.69 1.99
CA GLU A 157 -1.15 17.97 1.35
C GLU A 157 0.08 18.72 0.80
N THR A 158 1.16 18.72 1.58
CA THR A 158 2.36 19.51 1.25
C THR A 158 3.49 18.68 0.62
N GLY A 159 3.43 17.36 0.74
CA GLY A 159 4.51 16.44 0.36
C GLY A 159 5.74 16.50 1.28
N LYS A 160 5.71 17.33 2.34
CA LYS A 160 6.79 17.39 3.32
C LYS A 160 6.89 16.10 4.10
N SER A 161 8.12 15.61 4.28
CA SER A 161 8.35 14.34 4.96
C SER A 161 9.55 14.44 5.89
N HIS A 162 9.59 13.55 6.90
CA HIS A 162 10.76 13.36 7.75
C HIS A 162 10.86 11.90 8.19
N VAL A 163 12.07 11.46 8.51
CA VAL A 163 12.34 10.15 9.07
C VAL A 163 12.05 10.18 10.56
N VAL A 164 11.18 9.27 11.01
CA VAL A 164 10.82 9.12 12.44
C VAL A 164 11.75 8.14 13.14
N LEU A 165 12.08 7.04 12.46
CA LEU A 165 12.92 5.97 12.98
C LEU A 165 13.75 5.37 11.83
N GLU A 166 15.00 5.04 12.09
CA GLU A 166 15.85 4.29 11.16
C GLU A 166 16.65 3.25 11.94
N ASP A 167 16.70 2.00 11.50
CA ASP A 167 17.45 0.93 12.12
C ASP A 167 17.73 -0.21 11.13
N HIS A 168 18.72 -1.05 11.48
CA HIS A 168 19.02 -2.32 10.82
C HIS A 168 18.08 -3.43 11.32
N CYS A 169 16.82 -3.31 10.92
CA CYS A 169 15.77 -4.28 11.17
C CYS A 169 14.71 -4.19 10.07
N TRP A 170 14.09 -5.30 9.75
CA TRP A 170 12.97 -5.25 8.82
C TRP A 170 11.71 -4.70 9.51
N PHE A 171 11.27 -3.51 9.08
CA PHE A 171 10.04 -2.90 9.53
C PHE A 171 8.89 -3.24 8.59
N GLY A 172 7.69 -3.32 9.12
CA GLY A 172 6.47 -3.54 8.34
C GLY A 172 5.23 -2.92 8.99
N HIS A 173 4.14 -2.89 8.27
CA HIS A 173 2.78 -2.69 8.77
C HIS A 173 2.59 -1.42 9.59
N THR A 174 3.06 -0.27 9.09
CA THR A 174 2.86 1.00 9.81
C THR A 174 1.38 1.37 9.87
N GLN A 175 0.93 1.82 11.04
CA GLN A 175 -0.41 2.32 11.27
C GLN A 175 -0.33 3.57 12.16
N ILE A 176 -1.03 4.62 11.79
CA ILE A 176 -1.15 5.83 12.61
C ILE A 176 -2.34 5.62 13.54
N ARG A 177 -2.15 5.92 14.84
CA ARG A 177 -3.20 5.76 15.85
C ARG A 177 -4.40 6.65 15.50
N PRO A 178 -5.63 6.10 15.54
CA PRO A 178 -6.83 6.91 15.30
C PRO A 178 -6.93 8.10 16.27
N ASN A 179 -7.19 9.29 15.73
CA ASN A 179 -7.30 10.56 16.46
C ASN A 179 -6.02 11.00 17.23
N ASP A 180 -4.89 10.40 16.91
CA ASP A 180 -3.59 10.74 17.50
C ASP A 180 -2.49 10.55 16.42
N PRO A 181 -2.26 11.56 15.57
CA PRO A 181 -1.33 11.45 14.46
C PRO A 181 0.14 11.37 14.90
N ASP A 182 0.46 11.65 16.14
CA ASP A 182 1.81 11.61 16.68
C ASP A 182 2.24 10.20 17.15
N THR A 183 1.33 9.22 17.09
CA THR A 183 1.60 7.84 17.49
C THR A 183 1.54 6.90 16.29
N ILE A 184 2.64 6.18 16.03
CA ILE A 184 2.75 5.17 14.98
C ILE A 184 3.00 3.80 15.61
N LEU A 185 2.15 2.82 15.26
CA LEU A 185 2.37 1.39 15.48
C LEU A 185 3.05 0.81 14.24
N PHE A 186 4.03 -0.07 14.44
CA PHE A 186 4.67 -0.80 13.34
C PHE A 186 5.13 -2.18 13.79
N CYS A 187 5.37 -3.09 12.83
CA CYS A 187 5.98 -4.37 13.09
C CYS A 187 7.50 -4.26 13.02
N HIS A 188 8.17 -4.77 14.06
CA HIS A 188 9.59 -5.03 14.09
C HIS A 188 9.76 -6.52 13.80
N GLU A 189 10.05 -6.84 12.53
CA GLU A 189 10.06 -8.21 12.03
C GLU A 189 11.37 -8.93 12.32
N GLY A 190 11.27 -10.21 12.63
CA GLY A 190 12.42 -11.08 12.63
C GLY A 190 12.84 -11.65 13.97
N PRO A 191 13.81 -12.59 13.94
CA PRO A 191 14.39 -13.14 15.16
C PRO A 191 15.18 -12.04 15.87
N TYR A 192 14.94 -11.92 17.13
CA TYR A 192 15.58 -10.98 18.04
C TYR A 192 16.90 -11.54 18.55
#